data_2d947a1e40add54a47c6fccf0c2490cf
#
_entry.id   2d947a1e40add54a47c6fccf0c2490cf
#
_cell.length_a   1.000
_cell.length_b   1.000
_cell.length_c   1.000
_cell.angle_alpha   90.00
_cell.angle_beta   90.00
_cell.angle_gamma   90.00
#
_symmetry.space_group_name_H-M   'P 1'
#
loop_
_entity.id
_entity.type
_entity.pdbx_description
1 polymer ?
#
loop_
_entity_poly.entity_id
_entity_poly.type
_entity_poly.pdbx_seq_one_letter_code
_entity_poly.pdbx_strand_id
1 'polypeptide(L)'
;MAVIAQNKPYTLAEANKSAGNVELSNLLADFSQRNAFLDEVPWFPSTHGSHTEELRAKHLEGGEFTEINAGVPRIGGTSDILKENVKLYEGESEVDDRLLQFADDPYKARDTYDEINLEGIMQDFNKRILYPKALGDSKALVALTERKNLINPKNFCFSAGGTGTGLTSAWLFEFGKRGFHFFYGKHTSPGLSNEDKGMLNRQAPDGKGYFDVWVRKYSINAGISEYRPNAFMRIANISVDPADKAHHLNPDDLILKCKPFLPTPTGSNAVLFVPPSVYGQIEVMAFNKVNASITVSEIANFGTLVRIVNIPVRPWDAISENESEVLAAA
;
A
#
# COMPACT_ATOMS: atom_id res chain seq x y z
N MET A 1 -6.26 -2.41 -34.79
CA MET A 1 -6.32 -2.15 -33.33
C MET A 1 -6.01 -3.46 -32.61
N ALA A 2 -4.79 -3.62 -32.13
CA ALA A 2 -4.42 -4.79 -31.36
C ALA A 2 -4.86 -4.54 -29.91
N VAL A 3 -5.89 -5.25 -29.47
CA VAL A 3 -6.27 -5.32 -28.07
C VAL A 3 -5.24 -6.22 -27.39
N ILE A 4 -4.25 -5.62 -26.77
CA ILE A 4 -3.39 -6.33 -25.84
C ILE A 4 -4.26 -6.58 -24.61
N ALA A 5 -4.78 -7.78 -24.48
CA ALA A 5 -5.42 -8.25 -23.26
C ALA A 5 -4.34 -8.30 -22.17
N GLN A 6 -4.15 -7.20 -21.48
CA GLN A 6 -3.35 -7.18 -20.26
C GLN A 6 -4.16 -7.83 -19.17
N ASN A 7 -3.76 -9.02 -18.75
CA ASN A 7 -4.18 -9.66 -17.52
C ASN A 7 -3.59 -8.91 -16.29
N LYS A 8 -3.69 -7.58 -16.27
CA LYS A 8 -3.38 -6.79 -15.07
C LYS A 8 -4.58 -6.87 -14.14
N PRO A 9 -4.38 -7.17 -12.86
CA PRO A 9 -5.44 -7.07 -11.86
C PRO A 9 -5.91 -5.61 -11.78
N TYR A 10 -7.18 -5.41 -11.47
CA TYR A 10 -7.77 -4.08 -11.37
C TYR A 10 -7.09 -3.26 -10.28
N THR A 11 -6.68 -2.03 -10.64
CA THR A 11 -6.27 -1.00 -9.69
C THR A 11 -7.51 -0.34 -9.07
N LEU A 12 -7.33 0.51 -8.05
CA LEU A 12 -8.45 1.21 -7.40
C LEU A 12 -9.24 2.06 -8.40
N ALA A 13 -8.57 2.79 -9.29
CA ALA A 13 -9.20 3.61 -10.34
C ALA A 13 -9.95 2.75 -11.37
N GLU A 14 -9.36 1.64 -11.83
CA GLU A 14 -10.01 0.71 -12.76
C GLU A 14 -11.20 0.00 -12.13
N ALA A 15 -11.11 -0.34 -10.83
CA ALA A 15 -12.21 -0.91 -10.07
C ALA A 15 -13.41 0.04 -10.01
N ASN A 16 -13.19 1.33 -9.74
CA ASN A 16 -14.26 2.34 -9.77
C ASN A 16 -14.83 2.57 -11.17
N LYS A 17 -14.00 2.58 -12.19
CA LYS A 17 -14.46 2.68 -13.59
C LYS A 17 -15.34 1.50 -13.98
N SER A 18 -15.01 0.29 -13.55
CA SER A 18 -15.82 -0.90 -13.78
C SER A 18 -17.14 -0.88 -13.01
N ALA A 19 -17.20 -0.19 -11.87
CA ALA A 19 -18.42 0.03 -11.08
C ALA A 19 -19.32 1.16 -11.62
N GLY A 20 -18.93 1.83 -12.70
CA GLY A 20 -19.71 2.88 -13.36
C GLY A 20 -19.47 4.31 -12.84
N ASN A 21 -18.58 4.49 -11.87
CA ASN A 21 -18.24 5.79 -11.26
C ASN A 21 -17.11 6.48 -12.00
N VAL A 22 -17.37 7.00 -13.20
CA VAL A 22 -16.31 7.57 -14.07
C VAL A 22 -15.70 8.85 -13.48
N GLU A 23 -16.50 9.74 -12.91
CA GLU A 23 -15.99 10.98 -12.28
C GLU A 23 -15.08 10.67 -11.11
N LEU A 24 -15.52 9.79 -10.22
CA LEU A 24 -14.71 9.35 -9.09
C LEU A 24 -13.45 8.61 -9.53
N SER A 25 -13.51 7.87 -10.65
CA SER A 25 -12.34 7.23 -11.24
C SER A 25 -11.31 8.25 -11.75
N ASN A 26 -11.76 9.37 -12.32
CA ASN A 26 -10.85 10.43 -12.79
C ASN A 26 -10.17 11.15 -11.62
N LEU A 27 -10.91 11.46 -10.56
CA LEU A 27 -10.36 12.04 -9.33
C LEU A 27 -9.34 11.10 -8.66
N LEU A 28 -9.65 9.81 -8.61
CA LEU A 28 -8.72 8.81 -8.11
C LEU A 28 -7.51 8.62 -9.01
N ALA A 29 -7.65 8.78 -10.32
CA ALA A 29 -6.51 8.73 -11.24
C ALA A 29 -5.56 9.92 -11.02
N ASP A 30 -6.09 11.12 -10.79
CA ASP A 30 -5.27 12.29 -10.42
C ASP A 30 -4.58 12.10 -9.07
N PHE A 31 -5.29 11.54 -8.09
CA PHE A 31 -4.72 11.23 -6.79
C PHE A 31 -3.66 10.12 -6.88
N SER A 32 -3.89 9.08 -7.70
CA SER A 32 -2.95 7.97 -7.87
C SER A 32 -1.68 8.38 -8.59
N GLN A 33 -1.72 9.40 -9.45
CA GLN A 33 -0.50 9.98 -10.04
C GLN A 33 0.41 10.58 -8.96
N ARG A 34 -0.17 11.08 -7.86
CA ARG A 34 0.58 11.57 -6.69
C ARG A 34 0.95 10.45 -5.71
N ASN A 35 0.21 9.33 -5.71
CA ASN A 35 0.37 8.19 -4.80
C ASN A 35 0.56 6.90 -5.58
N ALA A 36 1.76 6.67 -6.07
CA ALA A 36 2.13 5.53 -6.90
C ALA A 36 1.78 4.16 -6.30
N PHE A 37 1.68 4.04 -4.96
CA PHE A 37 1.32 2.79 -4.31
C PHE A 37 -0.12 2.35 -4.61
N LEU A 38 -1.09 3.27 -4.50
CA LEU A 38 -2.50 2.95 -4.75
C LEU A 38 -2.78 2.66 -6.23
N ASP A 39 -1.96 3.20 -7.12
CA ASP A 39 -2.04 2.93 -8.57
C ASP A 39 -1.51 1.54 -8.95
N GLU A 40 -0.52 1.04 -8.22
CA GLU A 40 0.14 -0.23 -8.55
C GLU A 40 -0.44 -1.43 -7.79
N VAL A 41 -1.04 -1.22 -6.60
CA VAL A 41 -1.57 -2.30 -5.78
C VAL A 41 -2.83 -2.92 -6.40
N PRO A 42 -2.88 -4.25 -6.61
CA PRO A 42 -4.04 -4.92 -7.18
C PRO A 42 -5.14 -5.15 -6.13
N TRP A 43 -6.39 -5.08 -6.56
CA TRP A 43 -7.58 -5.32 -5.76
C TRP A 43 -8.32 -6.57 -6.22
N PHE A 44 -8.67 -7.44 -5.27
CA PHE A 44 -9.41 -8.67 -5.54
C PHE A 44 -10.65 -8.80 -4.65
N PRO A 45 -11.71 -9.50 -5.07
CA PRO A 45 -12.80 -9.83 -4.18
C PRO A 45 -12.35 -10.82 -3.09
N SER A 46 -12.88 -10.68 -1.88
CA SER A 46 -12.64 -11.61 -0.79
C SER A 46 -13.14 -13.03 -1.10
N THR A 47 -12.53 -14.03 -0.49
CA THR A 47 -12.98 -15.42 -0.65
C THR A 47 -14.33 -15.67 0.00
N HIS A 48 -14.63 -15.00 1.10
CA HIS A 48 -15.90 -15.01 1.81
C HIS A 48 -16.48 -13.58 1.86
N GLY A 49 -17.71 -13.43 2.31
CA GLY A 49 -18.42 -12.13 2.26
C GLY A 49 -17.65 -10.97 2.90
N SER A 50 -17.11 -11.17 4.10
CA SER A 50 -16.45 -10.11 4.91
C SER A 50 -14.98 -10.38 5.23
N HIS A 51 -14.41 -11.49 4.76
CA HIS A 51 -13.04 -11.87 5.05
C HIS A 51 -12.44 -12.74 3.94
N THR A 52 -11.12 -12.79 3.92
CA THR A 52 -10.36 -13.73 3.11
C THR A 52 -9.70 -14.75 4.00
N GLU A 53 -9.82 -16.03 3.63
CA GLU A 53 -9.12 -17.14 4.27
C GLU A 53 -8.10 -17.70 3.29
N GLU A 54 -6.86 -17.79 3.75
CA GLU A 54 -5.73 -18.30 2.98
C GLU A 54 -5.07 -19.44 3.74
N LEU A 55 -4.88 -20.55 3.04
CA LEU A 55 -4.21 -21.72 3.58
C LEU A 55 -2.70 -21.57 3.39
N ARG A 56 -1.95 -21.55 4.49
CA ARG A 56 -0.48 -21.53 4.49
C ARG A 56 0.07 -22.85 4.97
N ALA A 57 1.02 -23.40 4.23
CA ALA A 57 1.77 -24.55 4.72
C ALA A 57 2.66 -24.11 5.90
N LYS A 58 2.53 -24.77 7.05
CA LYS A 58 3.33 -24.52 8.26
C LYS A 58 4.50 -25.48 8.36
N HIS A 59 4.23 -26.74 8.13
CA HIS A 59 5.23 -27.81 8.18
C HIS A 59 5.05 -28.71 6.98
N LEU A 60 6.14 -28.99 6.29
CA LEU A 60 6.19 -29.90 5.14
C LEU A 60 7.16 -31.01 5.50
N GLU A 61 6.68 -32.24 5.50
CA GLU A 61 7.52 -33.41 5.67
C GLU A 61 7.92 -33.94 4.29
N GLY A 62 9.18 -34.36 4.16
CA GLY A 62 9.70 -34.99 2.96
C GLY A 62 9.56 -36.51 3.01
N GLY A 63 9.61 -37.17 1.84
CA GLY A 63 9.71 -38.59 1.74
C GLY A 63 11.16 -39.08 1.99
N GLU A 64 11.30 -40.38 2.22
CA GLU A 64 12.57 -41.09 2.36
C GLU A 64 12.79 -42.08 1.22
N PHE A 65 14.06 -42.36 0.93
CA PHE A 65 14.41 -43.42 -0.01
C PHE A 65 14.12 -44.78 0.64
N THR A 66 13.32 -45.60 0.00
CA THR A 66 12.95 -46.91 0.51
C THR A 66 13.52 -48.02 -0.38
N GLU A 67 13.89 -49.15 0.22
CA GLU A 67 14.31 -50.34 -0.51
C GLU A 67 13.12 -51.15 -1.04
N ILE A 68 13.38 -52.01 -2.01
CA ILE A 68 12.37 -52.93 -2.54
C ILE A 68 11.91 -53.87 -1.40
N ASN A 69 10.59 -53.99 -1.23
CA ASN A 69 9.92 -54.72 -0.13
C ASN A 69 10.00 -54.04 1.25
N ALA A 70 10.47 -52.79 1.35
CA ALA A 70 10.40 -52.01 2.59
C ALA A 70 9.08 -51.24 2.65
N GLY A 71 8.66 -50.87 3.87
CA GLY A 71 7.46 -50.05 4.08
C GLY A 71 7.70 -48.59 3.62
N VAL A 72 6.64 -47.97 3.12
CA VAL A 72 6.68 -46.53 2.74
C VAL A 72 6.36 -45.69 3.97
N PRO A 73 7.19 -44.67 4.32
CA PRO A 73 6.93 -43.77 5.44
C PRO A 73 5.66 -42.94 5.18
N ARG A 74 4.92 -42.66 6.24
CA ARG A 74 3.75 -41.79 6.16
C ARG A 74 4.25 -40.32 6.22
N ILE A 75 3.78 -39.53 5.28
CA ILE A 75 4.11 -38.12 5.21
C ILE A 75 2.90 -37.33 5.76
N GLY A 76 3.15 -36.44 6.71
CA GLY A 76 2.16 -35.55 7.28
C GLY A 76 2.58 -34.11 7.05
N GLY A 77 1.65 -33.25 6.64
CA GLY A 77 1.87 -31.79 6.56
C GLY A 77 0.87 -31.07 7.45
N THR A 78 1.27 -29.96 8.03
CA THR A 78 0.35 -29.08 8.76
C THR A 78 0.21 -27.76 8.04
N SER A 79 -1.00 -27.21 8.07
CA SER A 79 -1.32 -25.90 7.48
C SER A 79 -2.01 -25.02 8.50
N ASP A 80 -1.74 -23.73 8.42
CA ASP A 80 -2.45 -22.70 9.17
C ASP A 80 -3.40 -21.94 8.23
N ILE A 81 -4.57 -21.59 8.72
CA ILE A 81 -5.51 -20.72 8.02
C ILE A 81 -5.27 -19.28 8.49
N LEU A 82 -4.79 -18.45 7.58
CA LEU A 82 -4.74 -17.01 7.81
C LEU A 82 -6.09 -16.40 7.46
N LYS A 83 -6.71 -15.75 8.44
CA LYS A 83 -7.98 -15.05 8.27
C LYS A 83 -7.76 -13.54 8.39
N GLU A 84 -8.04 -12.81 7.33
CA GLU A 84 -7.99 -11.35 7.29
C GLU A 84 -9.39 -10.79 6.99
N ASN A 85 -9.80 -9.79 7.76
CA ASN A 85 -11.14 -9.20 7.64
C ASN A 85 -11.11 -7.93 6.78
N VAL A 86 -12.21 -7.70 6.04
CA VAL A 86 -12.48 -6.41 5.40
C VAL A 86 -12.74 -5.38 6.48
N LYS A 87 -12.15 -4.21 6.35
CA LYS A 87 -12.34 -3.05 7.21
C LYS A 87 -13.04 -1.95 6.44
N LEU A 88 -13.83 -1.17 7.14
CA LEU A 88 -14.56 -0.04 6.61
C LEU A 88 -13.81 1.23 6.98
N TYR A 89 -13.37 1.99 5.99
CA TYR A 89 -12.81 3.31 6.15
C TYR A 89 -13.79 4.32 5.58
N GLU A 90 -14.34 5.20 6.41
CA GLU A 90 -15.43 6.09 6.05
C GLU A 90 -15.16 7.51 6.52
N GLY A 91 -15.64 8.47 5.73
CA GLY A 91 -15.62 9.89 6.05
C GLY A 91 -16.81 10.61 5.42
N GLU A 92 -17.26 11.68 6.05
CA GLU A 92 -18.31 12.56 5.50
C GLU A 92 -17.69 13.94 5.20
N SER A 93 -17.98 14.45 4.00
CA SER A 93 -17.76 15.84 3.62
C SER A 93 -19.01 16.62 3.97
N GLU A 94 -18.87 17.68 4.77
CA GLU A 94 -19.96 18.56 5.16
C GLU A 94 -19.66 19.98 4.70
N VAL A 95 -20.55 20.58 3.92
CA VAL A 95 -20.43 21.94 3.41
C VAL A 95 -21.64 22.76 3.86
N ASP A 96 -21.43 23.85 4.58
CA ASP A 96 -22.52 24.73 5.06
C ASP A 96 -23.25 25.34 3.86
N ASP A 97 -24.57 25.20 3.83
CA ASP A 97 -25.43 25.73 2.76
C ASP A 97 -25.26 27.25 2.60
N ARG A 98 -25.09 27.98 3.70
CA ARG A 98 -24.87 29.44 3.66
C ARG A 98 -23.58 29.83 2.96
N LEU A 99 -22.54 28.97 3.04
CA LEU A 99 -21.29 29.20 2.33
C LEU A 99 -21.49 29.09 0.81
N LEU A 100 -22.31 28.16 0.39
CA LEU A 100 -22.63 27.96 -1.04
C LEU A 100 -23.49 29.10 -1.60
N GLN A 101 -24.34 29.72 -0.78
CA GLN A 101 -25.16 30.87 -1.20
C GLN A 101 -24.35 32.12 -1.58
N PHE A 102 -23.09 32.23 -1.11
CA PHE A 102 -22.19 33.33 -1.48
C PHE A 102 -21.36 33.04 -2.75
N ALA A 103 -21.43 31.83 -3.30
CA ALA A 103 -20.73 31.45 -4.51
C ALA A 103 -21.51 31.84 -5.76
N ASP A 104 -20.82 32.21 -6.84
CA ASP A 104 -21.43 32.46 -8.15
C ASP A 104 -22.11 31.23 -8.72
N ASP A 105 -21.54 30.02 -8.46
CA ASP A 105 -22.10 28.73 -8.80
C ASP A 105 -22.02 27.81 -7.57
N PRO A 106 -23.13 27.64 -6.84
CA PRO A 106 -23.18 26.83 -5.63
C PRO A 106 -22.81 25.36 -5.85
N TYR A 107 -23.20 24.79 -6.98
CA TYR A 107 -22.91 23.38 -7.27
C TYR A 107 -21.41 23.15 -7.51
N LYS A 108 -20.79 23.99 -8.31
CA LYS A 108 -19.37 23.94 -8.58
C LYS A 108 -18.54 24.22 -7.32
N ALA A 109 -18.99 25.15 -6.49
CA ALA A 109 -18.34 25.43 -5.22
C ALA A 109 -18.41 24.21 -4.28
N ARG A 110 -19.57 23.55 -4.19
CA ARG A 110 -19.73 22.30 -3.43
C ARG A 110 -18.80 21.22 -3.92
N ASP A 111 -18.74 20.97 -5.22
CA ASP A 111 -17.86 19.95 -5.79
C ASP A 111 -16.38 20.24 -5.47
N THR A 112 -15.94 21.50 -5.52
CA THR A 112 -14.58 21.89 -5.14
C THR A 112 -14.28 21.58 -3.67
N TYR A 113 -15.19 21.87 -2.74
CA TYR A 113 -15.01 21.52 -1.33
C TYR A 113 -15.01 20.01 -1.10
N ASP A 114 -15.89 19.30 -1.79
CA ASP A 114 -15.98 17.84 -1.73
C ASP A 114 -14.68 17.18 -2.26
N GLU A 115 -14.09 17.72 -3.33
CA GLU A 115 -12.79 17.27 -3.86
C GLU A 115 -11.66 17.45 -2.85
N ILE A 116 -11.57 18.61 -2.19
CA ILE A 116 -10.57 18.89 -1.15
C ILE A 116 -10.72 17.89 0.02
N ASN A 117 -11.96 17.66 0.46
CA ASN A 117 -12.23 16.73 1.55
C ASN A 117 -11.91 15.28 1.15
N LEU A 118 -12.21 14.90 -0.10
CA LEU A 118 -11.86 13.59 -0.64
C LEU A 118 -10.34 13.39 -0.69
N GLU A 119 -9.58 14.39 -1.13
CA GLU A 119 -8.12 14.32 -1.12
C GLU A 119 -7.59 14.09 0.30
N GLY A 120 -8.12 14.81 1.30
CA GLY A 120 -7.77 14.61 2.71
C GLY A 120 -8.07 13.19 3.21
N ILE A 121 -9.24 12.65 2.88
CA ILE A 121 -9.64 11.27 3.21
C ILE A 121 -8.68 10.27 2.58
N MET A 122 -8.33 10.45 1.31
CA MET A 122 -7.44 9.54 0.60
C MET A 122 -6.00 9.60 1.09
N GLN A 123 -5.50 10.78 1.44
CA GLN A 123 -4.18 10.94 2.06
C GLN A 123 -4.12 10.27 3.42
N ASP A 124 -5.14 10.44 4.28
CA ASP A 124 -5.20 9.76 5.57
C ASP A 124 -5.31 8.24 5.40
N PHE A 125 -6.15 7.75 4.49
CA PHE A 125 -6.25 6.33 4.19
C PHE A 125 -4.90 5.74 3.77
N ASN A 126 -4.19 6.38 2.85
CA ASN A 126 -2.87 5.98 2.39
C ASN A 126 -1.85 5.92 3.55
N LYS A 127 -1.91 6.89 4.45
CA LYS A 127 -1.09 6.91 5.67
C LYS A 127 -1.44 5.79 6.65
N ARG A 128 -2.74 5.42 6.77
CA ARG A 128 -3.21 4.32 7.64
C ARG A 128 -2.80 2.94 7.15
N ILE A 129 -2.52 2.79 5.87
CA ILE A 129 -1.92 1.55 5.35
C ILE A 129 -0.55 1.30 5.99
N LEU A 130 0.26 2.36 6.14
CA LEU A 130 1.60 2.26 6.72
C LEU A 130 1.60 2.32 8.24
N TYR A 131 0.89 3.29 8.83
CA TYR A 131 0.95 3.62 10.24
C TYR A 131 -0.42 3.52 10.90
N PRO A 132 -0.54 2.80 12.03
CA PRO A 132 -1.80 2.73 12.75
C PRO A 132 -2.10 4.07 13.43
N LYS A 133 -3.38 4.41 13.60
CA LYS A 133 -3.79 5.54 14.45
C LYS A 133 -3.60 5.23 15.92
N ALA A 134 -3.91 3.98 16.29
CA ALA A 134 -3.67 3.40 17.60
C ALA A 134 -3.22 1.95 17.42
N LEU A 135 -2.19 1.54 18.15
CA LEU A 135 -1.68 0.16 18.09
C LEU A 135 -2.76 -0.83 18.55
N GLY A 136 -2.91 -1.91 17.78
CA GLY A 136 -3.85 -2.98 18.09
C GLY A 136 -5.34 -2.61 17.95
N ASP A 137 -5.68 -1.54 17.22
CA ASP A 137 -7.08 -1.20 16.95
C ASP A 137 -7.73 -2.25 16.06
N SER A 138 -8.60 -3.06 16.65
CA SER A 138 -9.32 -4.13 15.94
C SER A 138 -10.25 -3.63 14.83
N LYS A 139 -10.61 -2.33 14.82
CA LYS A 139 -11.46 -1.72 13.80
C LYS A 139 -10.66 -1.29 12.58
N ALA A 140 -9.37 -1.02 12.74
CA ALA A 140 -8.49 -0.58 11.68
C ALA A 140 -7.86 -1.75 10.89
N LEU A 141 -7.25 -1.44 9.75
CA LEU A 141 -6.31 -2.34 9.08
C LEU A 141 -5.08 -2.54 9.98
N VAL A 142 -4.57 -3.76 10.04
CA VAL A 142 -3.26 -3.99 10.63
C VAL A 142 -2.22 -3.35 9.72
N ALA A 143 -1.61 -2.26 10.18
CA ALA A 143 -0.70 -1.46 9.40
C ALA A 143 0.57 -2.23 9.02
N LEU A 144 1.21 -1.86 7.92
CA LEU A 144 2.41 -2.54 7.44
C LEU A 144 3.57 -2.45 8.45
N THR A 145 3.68 -1.33 9.16
CA THR A 145 4.68 -1.15 10.23
C THR A 145 4.42 -2.05 11.44
N GLU A 146 3.15 -2.37 11.75
CA GLU A 146 2.83 -3.34 12.81
C GLU A 146 3.19 -4.78 12.40
N ARG A 147 3.00 -5.12 11.12
CA ARG A 147 3.36 -6.44 10.58
C ARG A 147 4.87 -6.67 10.54
N LYS A 148 5.67 -5.61 10.33
CA LYS A 148 7.14 -5.61 10.24
C LYS A 148 7.73 -4.63 11.26
N ASN A 149 7.43 -4.84 12.54
CA ASN A 149 7.76 -3.93 13.64
C ASN A 149 9.15 -4.16 14.28
N LEU A 150 9.78 -5.30 14.01
CA LEU A 150 11.09 -5.66 14.53
C LEU A 150 12.01 -6.12 13.41
N ILE A 151 13.30 -5.75 13.50
CA ILE A 151 14.32 -6.25 12.59
C ILE A 151 14.49 -7.75 12.83
N ASN A 152 14.06 -8.53 11.87
CA ASN A 152 14.17 -9.98 11.89
C ASN A 152 14.19 -10.51 10.44
N PRO A 153 15.31 -11.11 9.99
CA PRO A 153 15.40 -11.68 8.65
C PRO A 153 14.34 -12.75 8.37
N LYS A 154 13.91 -13.50 9.40
CA LYS A 154 12.84 -14.50 9.25
C LYS A 154 11.46 -13.86 9.00
N ASN A 155 11.27 -12.61 9.42
CA ASN A 155 10.08 -11.82 9.15
C ASN A 155 10.27 -10.83 8.00
N PHE A 156 11.37 -10.92 7.24
CA PHE A 156 11.67 -10.07 6.08
C PHE A 156 11.68 -8.57 6.43
N CYS A 157 12.20 -8.24 7.62
CA CYS A 157 12.46 -6.89 8.06
C CYS A 157 13.98 -6.74 8.31
N PHE A 158 14.61 -5.85 7.55
CA PHE A 158 16.05 -5.63 7.54
C PHE A 158 16.36 -4.21 8.00
N SER A 159 17.62 -3.96 8.40
CA SER A 159 18.10 -2.62 8.78
C SER A 159 19.15 -2.13 7.81
N ALA A 160 19.11 -0.83 7.50
CA ALA A 160 20.19 -0.11 6.83
C ALA A 160 21.30 0.34 7.81
N GLY A 161 21.06 0.23 9.13
CA GLY A 161 22.06 0.51 10.16
C GLY A 161 22.02 1.91 10.78
N GLY A 162 21.12 2.79 10.32
CA GLY A 162 20.94 4.11 10.93
C GLY A 162 20.39 4.02 12.35
N THR A 163 20.75 4.98 13.19
CA THR A 163 20.33 5.07 14.60
C THR A 163 19.89 6.48 14.95
N GLY A 164 19.03 6.62 15.96
CA GLY A 164 18.61 7.92 16.48
C GLY A 164 17.37 8.49 15.78
N THR A 165 17.46 9.70 15.25
CA THR A 165 16.35 10.44 14.62
C THR A 165 16.59 10.68 13.14
N GLY A 166 15.55 11.09 12.40
CA GLY A 166 15.67 11.30 10.95
C GLY A 166 15.83 9.99 10.19
N LEU A 167 15.14 8.95 10.66
CA LEU A 167 15.12 7.63 10.04
C LEU A 167 13.84 7.43 9.25
N THR A 168 13.95 6.59 8.22
CA THR A 168 12.84 6.19 7.37
C THR A 168 12.98 4.74 6.94
N SER A 169 12.00 4.26 6.17
CA SER A 169 11.98 2.88 5.66
C SER A 169 11.73 2.84 4.16
N ALA A 170 12.27 1.83 3.51
CA ALA A 170 11.92 1.42 2.15
C ALA A 170 11.11 0.12 2.20
N TRP A 171 10.14 0.02 1.28
CA TRP A 171 9.21 -1.10 1.22
C TRP A 171 9.26 -1.76 -0.15
N LEU A 172 9.61 -3.03 -0.16
CA LEU A 172 9.60 -3.86 -1.37
C LEU A 172 8.36 -4.73 -1.37
N PHE A 173 7.54 -4.62 -2.40
CA PHE A 173 6.34 -5.43 -2.57
C PHE A 173 6.47 -6.30 -3.82
N GLU A 174 5.96 -7.52 -3.76
CA GLU A 174 5.64 -8.32 -4.92
C GLU A 174 4.12 -8.45 -5.04
N PHE A 175 3.57 -7.74 -6.02
CA PHE A 175 2.13 -7.66 -6.23
C PHE A 175 1.57 -8.88 -6.95
N GLY A 176 0.37 -9.29 -6.57
CA GLY A 176 -0.38 -10.33 -7.24
C GLY A 176 -1.28 -11.12 -6.31
N LYS A 177 -2.11 -11.97 -6.87
CA LYS A 177 -3.06 -12.80 -6.12
C LYS A 177 -2.38 -13.75 -5.12
N ARG A 178 -1.17 -14.21 -5.41
CA ARG A 178 -0.33 -15.04 -4.52
C ARG A 178 0.81 -14.24 -3.87
N GLY A 179 0.81 -12.92 -4.04
CA GLY A 179 1.72 -11.98 -3.43
C GLY A 179 0.98 -11.07 -2.45
N PHE A 180 1.32 -9.78 -2.50
CA PHE A 180 0.64 -8.72 -1.76
C PHE A 180 -0.50 -8.15 -2.59
N HIS A 181 -1.67 -7.98 -1.99
CA HIS A 181 -2.81 -7.37 -2.63
C HIS A 181 -3.82 -6.83 -1.60
N PHE A 182 -4.67 -5.89 -2.05
CA PHE A 182 -5.86 -5.51 -1.32
C PHE A 182 -7.05 -6.37 -1.74
N PHE A 183 -7.98 -6.54 -0.82
CA PHE A 183 -9.25 -7.19 -1.14
C PHE A 183 -10.42 -6.39 -0.57
N TYR A 184 -11.58 -6.54 -1.22
CA TYR A 184 -12.85 -5.93 -0.83
C TYR A 184 -13.91 -7.00 -0.61
N GLY A 185 -15.01 -6.66 0.07
CA GLY A 185 -16.07 -7.61 0.35
C GLY A 185 -16.67 -8.18 -0.94
N LYS A 186 -16.84 -9.50 -1.02
CA LYS A 186 -17.32 -10.21 -2.23
C LYS A 186 -18.64 -9.67 -2.81
N HIS A 187 -19.48 -9.09 -1.95
CA HIS A 187 -20.81 -8.58 -2.32
C HIS A 187 -20.87 -7.04 -2.23
N THR A 188 -19.73 -6.37 -2.10
CA THR A 188 -19.64 -4.90 -2.10
C THR A 188 -19.03 -4.40 -3.40
N SER A 189 -19.24 -3.13 -3.70
CA SER A 189 -18.55 -2.50 -4.83
C SER A 189 -17.06 -2.37 -4.53
N PRO A 190 -16.19 -2.66 -5.49
CA PRO A 190 -14.76 -2.42 -5.35
C PRO A 190 -14.47 -0.91 -5.27
N GLY A 191 -13.40 -0.58 -4.55
CA GLY A 191 -12.87 0.77 -4.55
C GLY A 191 -13.54 1.73 -3.58
N LEU A 192 -13.46 3.01 -3.91
CA LEU A 192 -14.09 4.09 -3.19
C LEU A 192 -15.53 4.25 -3.67
N SER A 193 -16.47 4.31 -2.76
CA SER A 193 -17.86 4.65 -3.03
C SER A 193 -18.20 6.01 -2.43
N ASN A 194 -19.06 6.77 -3.12
CA ASN A 194 -19.63 8.01 -2.63
C ASN A 194 -21.15 7.89 -2.60
N GLU A 195 -21.76 8.50 -1.59
CA GLU A 195 -23.19 8.59 -1.42
C GLU A 195 -23.55 10.04 -1.08
N ASP A 196 -24.33 10.69 -1.94
CA ASP A 196 -24.87 12.01 -1.63
C ASP A 196 -26.07 11.86 -0.68
N LYS A 197 -25.91 12.36 0.54
CA LYS A 197 -26.96 12.34 1.58
C LYS A 197 -27.94 13.52 1.44
N GLY A 198 -27.62 14.48 0.55
CA GLY A 198 -28.38 15.70 0.41
C GLY A 198 -28.15 16.68 1.54
N MET A 199 -29.13 17.56 1.77
CA MET A 199 -29.08 18.54 2.84
C MET A 199 -29.53 17.92 4.17
N LEU A 200 -28.69 18.03 5.18
CA LEU A 200 -28.96 17.54 6.54
C LEU A 200 -28.82 18.69 7.54
N ASN A 201 -29.61 18.61 8.62
CA ASN A 201 -29.52 19.57 9.72
C ASN A 201 -28.53 19.06 10.75
N ARG A 202 -27.51 19.87 11.08
CA ARG A 202 -26.46 19.54 12.05
C ARG A 202 -26.48 20.51 13.23
N GLN A 203 -26.16 20.01 14.40
CA GLN A 203 -25.99 20.85 15.58
C GLN A 203 -24.67 21.64 15.46
N ALA A 204 -24.74 22.94 15.74
CA ALA A 204 -23.54 23.77 15.76
C ALA A 204 -22.53 23.29 16.81
N PRO A 205 -21.21 23.44 16.55
CA PRO A 205 -20.16 22.96 17.48
C PRO A 205 -20.23 23.59 18.87
N ASP A 206 -20.84 24.78 19.01
CA ASP A 206 -21.07 25.47 20.28
C ASP A 206 -22.29 24.96 21.05
N GLY A 207 -23.05 24.02 20.45
CA GLY A 207 -24.25 23.42 21.03
C GLY A 207 -25.47 24.33 21.07
N LYS A 208 -25.41 25.57 20.51
CA LYS A 208 -26.45 26.61 20.63
C LYS A 208 -27.35 26.77 19.41
N GLY A 209 -27.44 25.78 18.58
CA GLY A 209 -28.32 25.87 17.43
C GLY A 209 -28.07 24.77 16.42
N TYR A 210 -28.79 24.87 15.31
CA TYR A 210 -28.69 23.97 14.19
C TYR A 210 -28.46 24.77 12.92
N PHE A 211 -27.77 24.16 11.96
CA PHE A 211 -27.54 24.73 10.64
C PHE A 211 -27.62 23.63 9.59
N ASP A 212 -27.92 24.01 8.36
CA ASP A 212 -28.09 23.11 7.26
C ASP A 212 -26.76 22.94 6.52
N VAL A 213 -26.40 21.66 6.28
CA VAL A 213 -25.17 21.28 5.57
C VAL A 213 -25.51 20.31 4.46
N TRP A 214 -24.79 20.43 3.35
CA TRP A 214 -24.75 19.40 2.32
C TRP A 214 -23.75 18.34 2.70
N VAL A 215 -24.20 17.07 2.69
CA VAL A 215 -23.40 15.95 3.16
C VAL A 215 -23.14 14.97 2.03
N ARG A 216 -21.88 14.62 1.82
CA ARG A 216 -21.46 13.54 0.93
C ARG A 216 -20.61 12.54 1.72
N LYS A 217 -21.03 11.28 1.74
CA LYS A 217 -20.33 10.20 2.44
C LYS A 217 -19.40 9.47 1.48
N TYR A 218 -18.16 9.28 1.88
CA TYR A 218 -17.17 8.45 1.20
C TYR A 218 -16.88 7.21 2.01
N SER A 219 -16.76 6.05 1.35
CA SER A 219 -16.41 4.81 2.03
C SER A 219 -15.52 3.91 1.17
N ILE A 220 -14.53 3.30 1.81
CA ILE A 220 -13.60 2.33 1.22
C ILE A 220 -13.70 1.04 2.03
N ASN A 221 -14.00 -0.05 1.33
CA ASN A 221 -14.00 -1.39 1.91
C ASN A 221 -12.67 -2.06 1.56
N ALA A 222 -11.76 -2.20 2.51
CA ALA A 222 -10.43 -2.71 2.25
C ALA A 222 -9.98 -3.74 3.28
N GLY A 223 -9.28 -4.75 2.81
CA GLY A 223 -8.47 -5.65 3.61
C GLY A 223 -7.12 -5.84 2.96
N ILE A 224 -6.09 -6.17 3.73
CA ILE A 224 -4.74 -6.45 3.23
C ILE A 224 -4.52 -7.95 3.29
N SER A 225 -4.19 -8.55 2.16
CA SER A 225 -3.76 -9.94 2.09
C SER A 225 -2.27 -10.04 1.82
N GLU A 226 -1.62 -10.84 2.65
CA GLU A 226 -0.24 -11.25 2.57
C GLU A 226 -0.20 -12.75 2.37
N TYR A 227 -0.42 -13.22 1.13
CA TYR A 227 -0.50 -14.67 0.86
C TYR A 227 0.77 -15.41 1.32
N ARG A 228 1.95 -14.81 1.12
CA ARG A 228 3.23 -15.32 1.59
C ARG A 228 3.90 -14.31 2.51
N PRO A 229 4.59 -14.73 3.59
CA PRO A 229 5.30 -13.83 4.50
C PRO A 229 6.36 -12.96 3.82
N ASN A 230 6.87 -13.40 2.67
CA ASN A 230 7.85 -12.72 1.85
C ASN A 230 7.25 -11.92 0.68
N ALA A 231 5.92 -11.77 0.64
CA ALA A 231 5.26 -10.96 -0.39
C ALA A 231 5.57 -9.47 -0.25
N PHE A 232 5.93 -9.02 0.94
CA PHE A 232 6.47 -7.68 1.16
C PHE A 232 7.57 -7.68 2.22
N MET A 233 8.51 -6.77 2.07
CA MET A 233 9.71 -6.66 2.90
C MET A 233 9.94 -5.22 3.28
N ARG A 234 10.51 -5.00 4.46
CA ARG A 234 10.88 -3.67 4.97
C ARG A 234 12.38 -3.57 5.13
N ILE A 235 12.97 -2.49 4.63
CA ILE A 235 14.32 -2.06 4.98
C ILE A 235 14.14 -0.81 5.84
N ALA A 236 14.33 -0.95 7.14
CA ALA A 236 14.16 0.11 8.13
C ALA A 236 15.50 0.79 8.46
N ASN A 237 15.41 1.87 9.22
CA ASN A 237 16.57 2.62 9.73
C ASN A 237 17.46 3.17 8.61
N ILE A 238 16.84 3.69 7.56
CA ILE A 238 17.52 4.41 6.49
C ILE A 238 17.67 5.87 6.94
N SER A 239 18.88 6.41 6.90
CA SER A 239 19.13 7.81 7.22
C SER A 239 18.63 8.74 6.11
N VAL A 240 17.86 9.78 6.50
CA VAL A 240 17.42 10.85 5.60
C VAL A 240 18.51 11.90 5.41
N ASP A 241 19.47 12.00 6.35
CA ASP A 241 20.56 12.98 6.30
C ASP A 241 21.47 12.75 5.08
N PRO A 242 21.59 13.70 4.15
CA PRO A 242 22.47 13.58 2.99
C PRO A 242 23.96 13.39 3.33
N ALA A 243 24.38 13.79 4.54
CA ALA A 243 25.74 13.65 5.01
C ALA A 243 26.07 12.22 5.49
N ASP A 244 25.06 11.49 5.98
CA ASP A 244 25.22 10.14 6.52
C ASP A 244 25.10 9.05 5.45
N LYS A 245 26.01 9.09 4.49
CA LYS A 245 26.02 8.16 3.34
C LYS A 245 26.20 6.70 3.72
N ALA A 246 26.71 6.42 4.91
CA ALA A 246 26.94 5.05 5.37
C ALA A 246 25.63 4.31 5.66
N HIS A 247 24.57 5.04 6.01
CA HIS A 247 23.27 4.49 6.39
C HIS A 247 22.17 4.83 5.39
N HIS A 248 22.53 5.28 4.19
CA HIS A 248 21.60 5.39 3.07
C HIS A 248 21.16 4.00 2.60
N LEU A 249 20.06 3.96 1.84
CA LEU A 249 19.63 2.73 1.19
C LEU A 249 20.71 2.25 0.22
N ASN A 250 21.35 1.12 0.56
CA ASN A 250 22.36 0.52 -0.30
C ASN A 250 21.68 -0.45 -1.28
N PRO A 251 21.87 -0.27 -2.62
CA PRO A 251 21.40 -1.22 -3.61
C PRO A 251 21.86 -2.66 -3.40
N ASP A 252 23.06 -2.85 -2.83
CA ASP A 252 23.59 -4.18 -2.53
C ASP A 252 22.78 -4.89 -1.44
N ASP A 253 22.26 -4.14 -0.45
CA ASP A 253 21.39 -4.70 0.58
C ASP A 253 20.06 -5.20 -0.02
N LEU A 254 19.50 -4.48 -0.98
CA LEU A 254 18.32 -4.93 -1.71
C LEU A 254 18.60 -6.24 -2.46
N ILE A 255 19.77 -6.33 -3.10
CA ILE A 255 20.17 -7.51 -3.88
C ILE A 255 20.44 -8.71 -2.96
N LEU A 256 21.15 -8.51 -1.86
CA LEU A 256 21.60 -9.59 -0.98
C LEU A 256 20.55 -10.00 0.04
N LYS A 257 19.80 -9.02 0.59
CA LYS A 257 18.88 -9.25 1.70
C LYS A 257 17.42 -9.47 1.25
N CYS A 258 16.98 -8.84 0.16
CA CYS A 258 15.58 -8.86 -0.23
C CYS A 258 15.30 -9.69 -1.48
N LYS A 259 16.01 -9.43 -2.57
CA LYS A 259 15.73 -10.06 -3.86
C LYS A 259 15.73 -11.59 -3.85
N PRO A 260 16.65 -12.30 -3.15
CA PRO A 260 16.67 -13.77 -3.13
C PRO A 260 15.44 -14.40 -2.46
N PHE A 261 14.76 -13.63 -1.62
CA PHE A 261 13.59 -14.08 -0.88
C PHE A 261 12.27 -13.73 -1.54
N LEU A 262 12.28 -12.99 -2.67
CA LEU A 262 11.04 -12.71 -3.40
C LEU A 262 10.35 -14.02 -3.82
N PRO A 263 9.02 -14.08 -3.73
CA PRO A 263 8.22 -15.23 -4.17
C PRO A 263 8.51 -15.63 -5.62
N THR A 264 8.74 -14.66 -6.49
CA THR A 264 9.14 -14.88 -7.88
C THR A 264 10.62 -14.53 -8.04
N PRO A 265 11.51 -15.49 -8.38
CA PRO A 265 12.96 -15.26 -8.47
C PRO A 265 13.36 -14.15 -9.44
N THR A 266 12.55 -13.90 -10.48
CA THR A 266 12.79 -12.82 -11.45
C THR A 266 12.39 -11.45 -10.90
N GLY A 267 11.57 -11.37 -9.85
CA GLY A 267 11.03 -10.11 -9.32
C GLY A 267 10.19 -9.32 -10.34
N SER A 268 9.56 -10.01 -11.29
CA SER A 268 8.86 -9.36 -12.41
C SER A 268 7.71 -8.44 -11.98
N ASN A 269 7.11 -8.71 -10.83
CA ASN A 269 6.01 -7.91 -10.27
C ASN A 269 6.43 -7.20 -8.96
N ALA A 270 7.74 -7.10 -8.71
CA ALA A 270 8.25 -6.44 -7.54
C ALA A 270 8.44 -4.95 -7.80
N VAL A 271 8.07 -4.12 -6.83
CA VAL A 271 8.21 -2.66 -6.84
C VAL A 271 8.76 -2.21 -5.52
N LEU A 272 9.76 -1.32 -5.55
CA LEU A 272 10.35 -0.71 -4.36
C LEU A 272 9.74 0.67 -4.15
N PHE A 273 9.11 0.87 -3.00
CA PHE A 273 8.58 2.17 -2.58
C PHE A 273 9.49 2.80 -1.55
N VAL A 274 9.82 4.06 -1.76
CA VAL A 274 10.71 4.85 -0.91
C VAL A 274 10.13 6.24 -0.69
N PRO A 275 10.47 6.93 0.41
CA PRO A 275 10.09 8.31 0.57
C PRO A 275 10.84 9.21 -0.44
N PRO A 276 10.33 10.42 -0.72
CA PRO A 276 10.93 11.33 -1.71
C PRO A 276 12.40 11.64 -1.46
N SER A 277 12.81 11.80 -0.19
CA SER A 277 14.20 12.03 0.19
C SER A 277 15.13 10.90 -0.24
N VAL A 278 14.75 9.65 0.04
CA VAL A 278 15.51 8.46 -0.36
C VAL A 278 15.49 8.27 -1.88
N TYR A 279 14.38 8.62 -2.53
CA TYR A 279 14.32 8.60 -3.99
C TYR A 279 15.37 9.54 -4.60
N GLY A 280 15.49 10.77 -4.09
CA GLY A 280 16.53 11.72 -4.49
C GLY A 280 17.95 11.20 -4.22
N GLN A 281 18.19 10.52 -3.08
CA GLN A 281 19.48 9.89 -2.80
C GLN A 281 19.83 8.83 -3.86
N ILE A 282 18.86 8.00 -4.28
CA ILE A 282 19.04 6.97 -5.32
C ILE A 282 19.33 7.62 -6.67
N GLU A 283 18.64 8.70 -7.03
CA GLU A 283 18.91 9.45 -8.25
C GLU A 283 20.33 10.00 -8.28
N VAL A 284 20.80 10.60 -7.18
CA VAL A 284 22.18 11.08 -7.06
C VAL A 284 23.20 9.92 -7.23
N MET A 285 22.92 8.76 -6.64
CA MET A 285 23.76 7.58 -6.83
C MET A 285 23.79 7.12 -8.29
N ALA A 286 22.66 7.18 -8.99
CA ALA A 286 22.55 6.84 -10.40
C ALA A 286 23.33 7.81 -11.30
N PHE A 287 23.23 9.12 -11.06
CA PHE A 287 23.97 10.14 -11.79
C PHE A 287 25.49 10.01 -11.60
N ASN A 288 25.93 9.73 -10.39
CA ASN A 288 27.35 9.57 -10.07
C ASN A 288 27.94 8.25 -10.58
N LYS A 289 27.12 7.36 -11.17
CA LYS A 289 27.53 6.02 -11.65
C LYS A 289 28.30 5.21 -10.59
N VAL A 290 27.99 5.43 -9.32
CA VAL A 290 28.66 4.79 -8.18
C VAL A 290 28.34 3.30 -8.14
N ASN A 291 27.17 2.91 -8.65
CA ASN A 291 26.74 1.52 -8.64
C ASN A 291 26.14 1.11 -9.98
N ALA A 292 26.72 0.08 -10.58
CA ALA A 292 26.27 -0.46 -11.87
C ALA A 292 24.87 -1.15 -11.80
N SER A 293 24.39 -1.43 -10.63
CA SER A 293 23.09 -2.06 -10.41
C SER A 293 21.91 -1.08 -10.53
N ILE A 294 22.18 0.23 -10.54
CA ILE A 294 21.14 1.26 -10.73
C ILE A 294 21.09 1.62 -12.21
N THR A 295 19.93 1.48 -12.82
CA THR A 295 19.66 1.88 -14.20
C THR A 295 18.60 2.97 -14.22
N VAL A 296 18.83 3.98 -15.04
CA VAL A 296 17.90 5.06 -15.32
C VAL A 296 17.43 4.90 -16.76
N SER A 297 16.14 4.77 -16.96
CA SER A 297 15.53 4.72 -18.29
C SER A 297 14.56 5.88 -18.47
N GLU A 298 14.73 6.62 -19.54
CA GLU A 298 13.76 7.62 -19.95
C GLU A 298 12.59 6.90 -20.65
N ILE A 299 11.38 7.14 -20.15
CA ILE A 299 10.17 6.68 -20.82
C ILE A 299 9.60 7.88 -21.55
N ALA A 300 9.48 7.79 -22.86
CA ALA A 300 8.88 8.84 -23.68
C ALA A 300 7.50 9.24 -23.10
N ASN A 301 7.35 10.52 -22.74
CA ASN A 301 6.17 11.14 -22.15
C ASN A 301 5.87 10.83 -20.66
N PHE A 302 6.68 10.03 -19.94
CA PHE A 302 6.43 9.66 -18.54
C PHE A 302 7.57 10.03 -17.57
N GLY A 303 8.62 10.70 -18.06
CA GLY A 303 9.77 11.08 -17.24
C GLY A 303 10.77 9.95 -17.00
N THR A 304 11.58 10.12 -15.99
CA THR A 304 12.70 9.22 -15.67
C THR A 304 12.25 8.09 -14.74
N LEU A 305 12.46 6.85 -15.13
CA LEU A 305 12.22 5.68 -14.29
C LEU A 305 13.55 5.15 -13.75
N VAL A 306 13.71 5.22 -12.44
CA VAL A 306 14.85 4.62 -11.74
C VAL A 306 14.55 3.16 -11.43
N ARG A 307 15.50 2.28 -11.72
CA ARG A 307 15.42 0.85 -11.40
C ARG A 307 16.67 0.39 -10.68
N ILE A 308 16.50 -0.43 -9.66
CA ILE A 308 17.60 -1.14 -9.02
C ILE A 308 17.46 -2.62 -9.37
N VAL A 309 18.43 -3.13 -10.16
CA VAL A 309 18.46 -4.55 -10.59
C VAL A 309 17.11 -5.01 -11.18
N ASN A 310 16.56 -4.26 -12.11
CA ASN A 310 15.27 -4.46 -12.78
C ASN A 310 14.02 -4.23 -11.92
N ILE A 311 14.16 -3.90 -10.62
CA ILE A 311 13.05 -3.55 -9.75
C ILE A 311 12.79 -2.04 -9.90
N PRO A 312 11.60 -1.60 -10.34
CA PRO A 312 11.26 -0.19 -10.41
C PRO A 312 11.21 0.42 -9.01
N VAL A 313 11.73 1.64 -8.87
CA VAL A 313 11.65 2.44 -7.65
C VAL A 313 10.59 3.51 -7.84
N ARG A 314 9.70 3.64 -6.86
CA ARG A 314 8.61 4.61 -6.85
C ARG A 314 8.64 5.46 -5.58
N PRO A 315 8.44 6.77 -5.69
CA PRO A 315 8.25 7.60 -4.52
C PRO A 315 6.88 7.30 -3.88
N TRP A 316 6.83 7.32 -2.55
CA TRP A 316 5.60 7.16 -1.77
C TRP A 316 5.58 8.17 -0.62
N ASP A 317 4.81 9.22 -0.78
CA ASP A 317 4.77 10.37 0.14
C ASP A 317 4.18 10.04 1.52
N ALA A 318 3.44 8.93 1.62
CA ALA A 318 2.89 8.50 2.91
C ALA A 318 3.95 7.94 3.86
N ILE A 319 5.16 7.59 3.38
CA ILE A 319 6.26 7.12 4.21
C ILE A 319 6.83 8.30 4.98
N SER A 320 6.85 8.19 6.33
CA SER A 320 7.41 9.21 7.20
C SER A 320 8.92 9.28 7.09
N GLU A 321 9.46 10.49 7.02
CA GLU A 321 10.90 10.75 7.07
C GLU A 321 11.45 10.90 8.50
N ASN A 322 10.60 10.67 9.49
CA ASN A 322 10.96 10.72 10.90
C ASN A 322 10.31 9.55 11.65
N GLU A 323 10.66 8.34 11.24
CA GLU A 323 10.27 7.13 11.95
C GLU A 323 11.15 6.94 13.21
N SER A 324 10.59 6.31 14.22
CA SER A 324 11.39 5.83 15.35
C SER A 324 12.27 4.65 14.92
N GLU A 325 13.43 4.54 15.54
CA GLU A 325 14.36 3.44 15.31
C GLU A 325 13.68 2.09 15.53
N VAL A 326 13.79 1.21 14.54
CA VAL A 326 13.30 -0.15 14.61
C VAL A 326 14.37 -1.04 15.23
N LEU A 327 14.04 -1.68 16.34
CA LEU A 327 14.95 -2.50 17.10
C LEU A 327 15.00 -3.94 16.55
N ALA A 328 16.12 -4.62 16.81
CA ALA A 328 16.26 -6.03 16.50
C ALA A 328 15.36 -6.88 17.40
N ALA A 329 14.86 -7.98 16.87
CA ALA A 329 14.20 -9.01 17.67
C ALA A 329 15.24 -9.64 18.63
N ALA A 330 14.87 -9.76 19.91
CA ALA A 330 15.72 -10.36 20.93
C ALA A 330 15.88 -11.87 20.72
#